data_76362bbebb2804851eec19481622ac95
#
_entry.id   76362bbebb2804851eec19481622ac95
#
_cell.length_a   1.000
_cell.length_b   1.000
_cell.length_c   1.000
_cell.angle_alpha   90.00
_cell.angle_beta   90.00
_cell.angle_gamma   90.00
#
_symmetry.space_group_name_H-M   'P 1'
#
loop_
_entity.id
_entity.type
_entity.pdbx_description
1 polymer ?
#
loop_
_entity_poly.entity_id
_entity_poly.type
_entity_poly.pdbx_seq_one_letter_code
_entity_poly.pdbx_strand_id
1 'polypeptide(L)'
;DGRYSLVLAEEAHRLNPKAPMDVKALSKALQKRAPSYDKDREEHYNLISALHKAVRGSDPDAALYWLARMLSGGEDPLFIARRVVRMAVEDIGLADPNALVQANAAKEAYDFLGSPEGELAIAQAVIYMACAPKSNAGYVGYKGAVRAAKDTGSLMPPAHIRNAPTKLMEDLG
;
A
#
# COMPACT_ATOMS: atom_id res chain seq x y z
N ASP A 1 -12.49 19.73 15.82
CA ASP A 1 -12.70 19.74 14.36
C ASP A 1 -14.17 19.46 14.08
N GLY A 2 -14.85 20.39 13.35
CA GLY A 2 -16.31 20.33 13.13
C GLY A 2 -16.79 19.06 12.40
N ARG A 3 -15.98 18.47 11.51
CA ARG A 3 -16.31 17.21 10.82
C ARG A 3 -16.31 16.03 11.79
N TYR A 4 -15.34 15.96 12.67
CA TYR A 4 -15.27 14.91 13.70
C TYR A 4 -16.47 14.97 14.64
N SER A 5 -16.87 16.18 15.03
CA SER A 5 -18.07 16.38 15.88
C SER A 5 -19.35 15.94 15.18
N LEU A 6 -19.47 16.17 13.87
CA LEU A 6 -20.62 15.71 13.06
C LEU A 6 -20.66 14.18 12.96
N VAL A 7 -19.53 13.52 12.68
CA VAL A 7 -19.44 12.04 12.64
C VAL A 7 -19.80 11.45 13.99
N LEU A 8 -19.30 12.01 15.10
CA LEU A 8 -19.67 11.54 16.44
C LEU A 8 -21.15 11.74 16.74
N ALA A 9 -21.75 12.84 16.29
CA ALA A 9 -23.18 13.11 16.46
C ALA A 9 -24.04 12.13 15.65
N GLU A 10 -23.66 11.83 14.40
CA GLU A 10 -24.33 10.82 13.57
C GLU A 10 -24.23 9.42 14.20
N GLU A 11 -23.06 9.02 14.68
CA GLU A 11 -22.88 7.74 15.38
C GLU A 11 -23.66 7.67 16.69
N ALA A 12 -23.68 8.75 17.47
CA ALA A 12 -24.50 8.86 18.66
C ALA A 12 -26.00 8.72 18.34
N HIS A 13 -26.46 9.30 17.23
CA HIS A 13 -27.83 9.18 16.77
C HIS A 13 -28.16 7.73 16.33
N ARG A 14 -27.25 7.07 15.62
CA ARG A 14 -27.37 5.65 15.21
C ARG A 14 -27.41 4.68 16.39
N LEU A 15 -26.82 5.03 17.54
CA LEU A 15 -26.87 4.20 18.74
C LEU A 15 -28.31 4.05 19.25
N ASN A 16 -29.19 5.05 18.98
CA ASN A 16 -30.59 5.06 19.37
C ASN A 16 -30.83 4.46 20.77
N PRO A 17 -30.21 4.99 21.83
CA PRO A 17 -30.27 4.40 23.16
C PRO A 17 -31.71 4.48 23.69
N LYS A 18 -32.20 3.38 24.27
CA LYS A 18 -33.54 3.29 24.87
C LYS A 18 -33.66 4.14 26.15
N ALA A 19 -32.56 4.65 26.69
CA ALA A 19 -32.48 5.50 27.87
C ALA A 19 -31.35 6.54 27.71
N PRO A 20 -31.39 7.68 28.39
CA PRO A 20 -30.29 8.64 28.40
C PRO A 20 -28.98 7.98 28.83
N MET A 21 -27.93 8.20 28.07
CA MET A 21 -26.59 7.70 28.38
C MET A 21 -25.78 8.79 29.08
N ASP A 22 -25.01 8.43 30.09
CA ASP A 22 -24.03 9.33 30.66
C ASP A 22 -22.83 9.52 29.71
N VAL A 23 -22.01 10.54 29.93
CA VAL A 23 -20.87 10.90 29.10
C VAL A 23 -19.86 9.74 29.00
N LYS A 24 -19.67 8.97 30.08
CA LYS A 24 -18.73 7.83 30.09
C LYS A 24 -19.26 6.65 29.26
N ALA A 25 -20.55 6.34 29.38
CA ALA A 25 -21.19 5.28 28.62
C ALA A 25 -21.24 5.62 27.12
N LEU A 26 -21.57 6.87 26.79
CA LEU A 26 -21.58 7.37 25.43
C LEU A 26 -20.16 7.36 24.83
N SER A 27 -19.16 7.84 25.54
CA SER A 27 -17.76 7.83 25.10
C SER A 27 -17.27 6.40 24.86
N LYS A 28 -17.56 5.47 25.75
CA LYS A 28 -17.20 4.05 25.60
C LYS A 28 -17.91 3.38 24.41
N ALA A 29 -19.16 3.73 24.16
CA ALA A 29 -19.94 3.21 23.04
C ALA A 29 -19.43 3.76 21.70
N LEU A 30 -19.08 5.03 21.65
CA LEU A 30 -18.50 5.69 20.47
C LEU A 30 -17.07 5.19 20.18
N GLN A 31 -16.23 5.02 21.21
CA GLN A 31 -14.87 4.47 21.06
C GLN A 31 -14.85 3.01 20.54
N LYS A 32 -15.89 2.23 20.84
CA LYS A 32 -16.00 0.86 20.30
C LYS A 32 -16.43 0.81 18.83
N ARG A 33 -17.09 1.86 18.32
CA ARG A 33 -17.68 1.87 16.97
C ARG A 33 -16.95 2.75 15.94
N ALA A 34 -16.30 3.79 16.39
CA ALA A 34 -15.49 4.63 15.53
C ALA A 34 -14.01 4.35 15.83
N PRO A 35 -13.31 3.56 15.00
CA PRO A 35 -11.86 3.69 14.96
C PRO A 35 -11.59 5.17 14.66
N SER A 36 -11.01 5.90 15.61
CA SER A 36 -10.61 7.29 15.35
C SER A 36 -9.53 7.23 14.28
N TYR A 37 -9.91 7.56 13.06
CA TYR A 37 -8.97 7.75 11.97
C TYR A 37 -8.74 9.26 11.85
N ASP A 38 -7.64 9.69 12.42
CA ASP A 38 -7.17 11.05 12.22
C ASP A 38 -6.48 11.10 10.84
N LYS A 39 -7.18 11.72 9.85
CA LYS A 39 -6.60 11.97 8.52
C LYS A 39 -5.40 12.92 8.57
N ASP A 40 -5.15 13.55 9.71
CA ASP A 40 -4.07 14.51 9.91
C ASP A 40 -2.77 13.83 10.42
N ARG A 41 -2.15 13.07 9.54
CA ARG A 41 -0.71 12.81 9.39
C ARG A 41 -0.11 11.65 10.18
N GLU A 42 -0.19 11.54 11.49
CA GLU A 42 0.66 10.59 12.21
C GLU A 42 0.05 9.18 12.27
N GLU A 43 -1.24 9.08 12.55
CA GLU A 43 -1.94 7.79 12.65
C GLU A 43 -2.07 7.10 11.29
N HIS A 44 -2.38 7.87 10.24
CA HIS A 44 -2.40 7.42 8.84
C HIS A 44 -1.06 6.78 8.42
N TYR A 45 0.07 7.46 8.69
CA TYR A 45 1.39 6.92 8.36
C TYR A 45 1.76 5.71 9.22
N ASN A 46 1.32 5.65 10.46
CA ASN A 46 1.57 4.53 11.35
C ASN A 46 0.81 3.28 10.91
N LEU A 47 -0.46 3.40 10.52
CA LEU A 47 -1.28 2.28 10.06
C LEU A 47 -0.78 1.69 8.74
N ILE A 48 -0.50 2.52 7.73
CA ILE A 48 0.04 2.02 6.47
C ILE A 48 1.45 1.43 6.64
N SER A 49 2.26 1.98 7.55
CA SER A 49 3.55 1.41 7.91
C SER A 49 3.43 0.06 8.61
N ALA A 50 2.42 -0.12 9.47
CA ALA A 50 2.13 -1.38 10.14
C ALA A 50 1.70 -2.46 9.13
N LEU A 51 0.79 -2.12 8.20
CA LEU A 51 0.41 -2.99 7.09
C LEU A 51 1.64 -3.43 6.29
N HIS A 52 2.48 -2.50 5.89
CA HIS A 52 3.69 -2.77 5.11
C HIS A 52 4.65 -3.69 5.85
N LYS A 53 4.87 -3.45 7.14
CA LYS A 53 5.76 -4.29 7.97
C LYS A 53 5.17 -5.68 8.20
N ALA A 54 3.86 -5.82 8.35
CA ALA A 54 3.19 -7.11 8.47
C ALA A 54 3.37 -7.95 7.19
N VAL A 55 3.14 -7.36 6.02
CA VAL A 55 3.39 -8.02 4.71
C VAL A 55 4.86 -8.44 4.59
N ARG A 56 5.80 -7.53 4.89
CA ARG A 56 7.25 -7.81 4.84
C ARG A 56 7.65 -8.90 5.83
N GLY A 57 7.04 -8.92 7.01
CA GLY A 57 7.26 -9.91 8.05
C GLY A 57 6.58 -11.25 7.81
N SER A 58 5.87 -11.42 6.69
CA SER A 58 5.12 -12.64 6.35
C SER A 58 4.05 -13.00 7.40
N ASP A 59 3.35 -11.99 7.90
CA ASP A 59 2.23 -12.12 8.84
C ASP A 59 0.92 -11.71 8.15
N PRO A 60 0.19 -12.67 7.51
CA PRO A 60 -1.05 -12.37 6.81
C PRO A 60 -2.19 -11.92 7.74
N ASP A 61 -2.24 -12.43 8.96
CA ASP A 61 -3.30 -12.07 9.92
C ASP A 61 -3.15 -10.62 10.37
N ALA A 62 -1.94 -10.21 10.74
CA ALA A 62 -1.65 -8.82 11.07
C ALA A 62 -1.85 -7.90 9.85
N ALA A 63 -1.45 -8.33 8.65
CA ALA A 63 -1.65 -7.55 7.44
C ALA A 63 -3.15 -7.30 7.16
N LEU A 64 -4.00 -8.31 7.26
CA LEU A 64 -5.45 -8.16 7.14
C LEU A 64 -6.04 -7.28 8.22
N TYR A 65 -5.57 -7.41 9.45
CA TYR A 65 -6.05 -6.59 10.56
C TYR A 65 -5.77 -5.09 10.30
N TRP A 66 -4.57 -4.74 9.88
CA TRP A 66 -4.21 -3.35 9.59
C TRP A 66 -4.94 -2.81 8.38
N LEU A 67 -5.14 -3.63 7.33
CA LEU A 67 -5.97 -3.28 6.18
C LEU A 67 -7.40 -2.95 6.61
N ALA A 68 -8.04 -3.86 7.38
CA ALA A 68 -9.40 -3.67 7.87
C ALA A 68 -9.52 -2.43 8.77
N ARG A 69 -8.52 -2.18 9.63
CA ARG A 69 -8.46 -0.97 10.46
C ARG A 69 -8.46 0.31 9.63
N MET A 70 -7.68 0.35 8.53
CA MET A 70 -7.60 1.49 7.64
C MET A 70 -8.93 1.70 6.89
N LEU A 71 -9.49 0.65 6.29
CA LEU A 71 -10.77 0.71 5.56
C LEU A 71 -11.92 1.13 6.49
N SER A 72 -12.02 0.52 7.68
CA SER A 72 -13.05 0.88 8.67
C SER A 72 -12.88 2.30 9.21
N GLY A 73 -11.69 2.84 9.21
CA GLY A 73 -11.38 4.22 9.57
C GLY A 73 -11.69 5.23 8.46
N GLY A 74 -12.08 4.77 7.26
CA GLY A 74 -12.41 5.61 6.12
C GLY A 74 -11.19 6.05 5.30
N GLU A 75 -10.09 5.29 5.35
CA GLU A 75 -8.97 5.50 4.43
C GLU A 75 -9.41 5.25 2.99
N ASP A 76 -8.86 6.01 2.07
CA ASP A 76 -9.07 5.82 0.65
C ASP A 76 -8.50 4.46 0.20
N PRO A 77 -9.33 3.53 -0.28
CA PRO A 77 -8.87 2.22 -0.74
C PRO A 77 -7.86 2.30 -1.90
N LEU A 78 -7.93 3.33 -2.74
CA LEU A 78 -6.96 3.55 -3.82
C LEU A 78 -5.59 3.99 -3.27
N PHE A 79 -5.57 4.75 -2.18
CA PHE A 79 -4.32 5.03 -1.47
C PHE A 79 -3.69 3.74 -0.94
N ILE A 80 -4.49 2.85 -0.34
CA ILE A 80 -4.02 1.55 0.13
C ILE A 80 -3.52 0.70 -1.05
N ALA A 81 -4.31 0.58 -2.13
CA ALA A 81 -3.93 -0.19 -3.33
C ALA A 81 -2.61 0.30 -3.93
N ARG A 82 -2.38 1.62 -3.99
CA ARG A 82 -1.10 2.20 -4.42
C ARG A 82 0.08 1.70 -3.55
N ARG A 83 -0.13 1.57 -2.25
CA ARG A 83 0.92 1.05 -1.34
C ARG A 83 1.12 -0.45 -1.53
N VAL A 84 0.04 -1.19 -1.81
CA VAL A 84 0.09 -2.63 -2.13
C VAL A 84 0.91 -2.88 -3.40
N VAL A 85 0.69 -2.11 -4.47
CA VAL A 85 1.53 -2.17 -5.68
C VAL A 85 3.00 -1.86 -5.37
N ARG A 86 3.26 -0.88 -4.49
CA ARG A 86 4.63 -0.56 -4.07
C ARG A 86 5.30 -1.73 -3.34
N MET A 87 4.59 -2.39 -2.41
CA MET A 87 5.11 -3.57 -1.69
C MET A 87 5.43 -4.72 -2.65
N ALA A 88 4.58 -4.93 -3.67
CA ALA A 88 4.82 -5.98 -4.67
C ALA A 88 6.16 -5.81 -5.40
N VAL A 89 6.56 -4.58 -5.68
CA VAL A 89 7.82 -4.28 -6.39
C VAL A 89 9.01 -4.23 -5.44
N GLU A 90 8.83 -3.64 -4.24
CA GLU A 90 9.93 -3.34 -3.32
C GLU A 90 10.29 -4.52 -2.43
N ASP A 91 9.29 -5.24 -1.91
CA ASP A 91 9.50 -6.27 -0.89
C ASP A 91 9.41 -7.70 -1.44
N ILE A 92 8.51 -7.94 -2.41
CA ILE A 92 8.40 -9.24 -3.09
C ILE A 92 9.35 -9.27 -4.27
N GLY A 93 9.26 -8.26 -5.14
CA GLY A 93 10.15 -8.09 -6.28
C GLY A 93 10.24 -9.34 -7.16
N LEU A 94 11.47 -9.68 -7.53
CA LEU A 94 11.75 -10.82 -8.41
C LEU A 94 11.71 -12.19 -7.70
N ALA A 95 11.50 -12.24 -6.39
CA ALA A 95 11.24 -13.52 -5.71
C ALA A 95 9.90 -14.13 -6.14
N ASP A 96 8.90 -13.26 -6.43
CA ASP A 96 7.64 -13.67 -7.04
C ASP A 96 7.08 -12.51 -7.89
N PRO A 97 7.43 -12.42 -9.19
CA PRO A 97 6.97 -11.37 -10.08
C PRO A 97 5.45 -11.28 -10.24
N ASN A 98 4.72 -12.37 -9.94
CA ASN A 98 3.27 -12.39 -10.01
C ASN A 98 2.62 -11.47 -8.95
N ALA A 99 3.33 -11.12 -7.89
CA ALA A 99 2.83 -10.19 -6.88
C ALA A 99 2.41 -8.84 -7.48
N LEU A 100 3.18 -8.32 -8.44
CA LEU A 100 2.84 -7.08 -9.14
C LEU A 100 1.58 -7.23 -10.01
N VAL A 101 1.40 -8.38 -10.66
CA VAL A 101 0.20 -8.69 -11.45
C VAL A 101 -1.03 -8.73 -10.54
N GLN A 102 -0.94 -9.44 -9.41
CA GLN A 102 -2.02 -9.53 -8.43
C GLN A 102 -2.37 -8.15 -7.83
N ALA A 103 -1.39 -7.35 -7.50
CA ALA A 103 -1.60 -6.01 -6.94
C ALA A 103 -2.31 -5.07 -7.94
N ASN A 104 -1.92 -5.10 -9.23
CA ASN A 104 -2.58 -4.31 -10.27
C ASN A 104 -3.99 -4.82 -10.57
N ALA A 105 -4.19 -6.14 -10.67
CA ALA A 105 -5.52 -6.73 -10.85
C ALA A 105 -6.47 -6.38 -9.68
N ALA A 106 -5.97 -6.36 -8.46
CA ALA A 106 -6.75 -5.96 -7.29
C ALA A 106 -7.16 -4.47 -7.35
N LYS A 107 -6.25 -3.59 -7.78
CA LYS A 107 -6.54 -2.17 -8.00
C LYS A 107 -7.61 -1.99 -9.08
N GLU A 108 -7.50 -2.69 -10.21
CA GLU A 108 -8.47 -2.64 -11.32
C GLU A 108 -9.84 -3.20 -10.90
N ALA A 109 -9.86 -4.30 -10.16
CA ALA A 109 -11.08 -4.86 -9.60
C ALA A 109 -11.78 -3.88 -8.65
N TYR A 110 -11.01 -3.18 -7.80
CA TYR A 110 -11.56 -2.15 -6.93
C TYR A 110 -12.14 -0.97 -7.73
N ASP A 111 -11.43 -0.49 -8.76
CA ASP A 111 -11.90 0.61 -9.61
C ASP A 111 -13.23 0.26 -10.30
N PHE A 112 -13.42 -1.00 -10.65
CA PHE A 112 -14.63 -1.49 -11.31
C PHE A 112 -15.80 -1.75 -10.35
N LEU A 113 -15.53 -2.38 -9.19
CA LEU A 113 -16.56 -2.80 -8.24
C LEU A 113 -16.90 -1.73 -7.19
N GLY A 114 -15.91 -0.91 -6.80
CA GLY A 114 -16.07 0.03 -5.69
C GLY A 114 -16.18 -0.63 -4.33
N SER A 115 -16.46 0.19 -3.29
CA SER A 115 -16.69 -0.31 -1.93
C SER A 115 -18.15 -0.73 -1.74
N PRO A 116 -18.41 -1.78 -0.96
CA PRO A 116 -17.45 -2.60 -0.20
C PRO A 116 -16.87 -3.78 -0.99
N GLU A 117 -17.41 -4.13 -2.15
CA GLU A 117 -17.09 -5.38 -2.86
C GLU A 117 -15.64 -5.43 -3.36
N GLY A 118 -15.14 -4.34 -3.91
CA GLY A 118 -13.76 -4.25 -4.43
C GLY A 118 -12.69 -4.31 -3.36
N GLU A 119 -13.02 -4.04 -2.11
CA GLU A 119 -12.08 -4.12 -0.99
C GLU A 119 -11.55 -5.54 -0.78
N LEU A 120 -12.36 -6.56 -1.10
CA LEU A 120 -11.95 -7.97 -1.03
C LEU A 120 -10.82 -8.29 -2.00
N ALA A 121 -10.79 -7.68 -3.18
CA ALA A 121 -9.69 -7.86 -4.13
C ALA A 121 -8.36 -7.32 -3.56
N ILE A 122 -8.40 -6.16 -2.89
CA ILE A 122 -7.22 -5.60 -2.21
C ILE A 122 -6.77 -6.54 -1.08
N ALA A 123 -7.72 -7.07 -0.28
CA ALA A 123 -7.43 -8.02 0.78
C ALA A 123 -6.77 -9.29 0.24
N GLN A 124 -7.25 -9.84 -0.88
CA GLN A 124 -6.66 -11.00 -1.53
C GLN A 124 -5.19 -10.74 -1.94
N ALA A 125 -4.90 -9.59 -2.55
CA ALA A 125 -3.53 -9.22 -2.91
C ALA A 125 -2.62 -9.06 -1.68
N VAL A 126 -3.13 -8.51 -0.59
CA VAL A 126 -2.39 -8.38 0.69
C VAL A 126 -2.04 -9.75 1.25
N ILE A 127 -3.00 -10.69 1.29
CA ILE A 127 -2.75 -12.07 1.74
C ILE A 127 -1.69 -12.73 0.86
N TYR A 128 -1.86 -12.64 -0.46
CA TYR A 128 -0.93 -13.20 -1.43
C TYR A 128 0.49 -12.74 -1.15
N MET A 129 0.70 -11.43 -1.03
CA MET A 129 2.02 -10.86 -0.77
C MET A 129 2.57 -11.20 0.62
N ALA A 130 1.71 -11.27 1.64
CA ALA A 130 2.17 -11.68 2.97
C ALA A 130 2.70 -13.12 2.97
N CYS A 131 2.11 -14.01 2.15
CA CYS A 131 2.54 -15.40 2.01
C CYS A 131 3.66 -15.62 0.98
N ALA A 132 3.89 -14.68 0.05
CA ALA A 132 4.90 -14.80 -0.99
C ALA A 132 6.34 -14.73 -0.44
N PRO A 133 7.33 -15.31 -1.13
CA PRO A 133 8.74 -15.10 -0.80
C PRO A 133 9.11 -13.62 -0.99
N LYS A 134 10.09 -13.15 -0.25
CA LYS A 134 10.51 -11.74 -0.19
C LYS A 134 11.89 -11.53 -0.82
N SER A 135 12.03 -10.48 -1.64
CA SER A 135 13.32 -10.01 -2.13
C SER A 135 13.29 -8.53 -2.47
N ASN A 136 14.15 -7.76 -1.86
CA ASN A 136 14.36 -6.36 -2.21
C ASN A 136 15.55 -6.16 -3.18
N ALA A 137 16.10 -7.23 -3.76
CA ALA A 137 17.30 -7.17 -4.60
C ALA A 137 17.14 -6.24 -5.80
N GLY A 138 15.96 -6.25 -6.46
CA GLY A 138 15.66 -5.34 -7.55
C GLY A 138 15.69 -3.87 -7.13
N TYR A 139 15.09 -3.54 -5.98
CA TYR A 139 15.10 -2.20 -5.41
C TYR A 139 16.53 -1.72 -5.07
N VAL A 140 17.30 -2.57 -4.41
CA VAL A 140 18.70 -2.25 -4.02
C VAL A 140 19.58 -2.11 -5.26
N GLY A 141 19.46 -3.03 -6.24
CA GLY A 141 20.20 -2.98 -7.49
C GLY A 141 19.91 -1.72 -8.30
N TYR A 142 18.62 -1.38 -8.49
CA TYR A 142 18.23 -0.16 -9.20
C TYR A 142 18.76 1.11 -8.50
N LYS A 143 18.65 1.17 -7.17
CA LYS A 143 19.17 2.30 -6.39
C LYS A 143 20.69 2.44 -6.53
N GLY A 144 21.42 1.31 -6.54
CA GLY A 144 22.85 1.26 -6.80
C GLY A 144 23.20 1.75 -8.20
N ALA A 145 22.48 1.29 -9.23
CA ALA A 145 22.67 1.74 -10.60
C ALA A 145 22.41 3.25 -10.78
N VAL A 146 21.34 3.78 -10.17
CA VAL A 146 21.06 5.22 -10.19
C VAL A 146 22.19 6.04 -9.56
N ARG A 147 22.77 5.55 -8.44
CA ARG A 147 23.90 6.19 -7.81
C ARG A 147 25.12 6.16 -8.72
N ALA A 148 25.50 4.99 -9.26
CA ALA A 148 26.63 4.86 -10.18
C ALA A 148 26.49 5.76 -11.41
N ALA A 149 25.29 5.83 -12.02
CA ALA A 149 25.02 6.70 -13.16
C ALA A 149 25.21 8.19 -12.82
N LYS A 150 24.85 8.62 -11.61
CA LYS A 150 25.10 10.00 -11.15
C LYS A 150 26.58 10.28 -10.92
N ASP A 151 27.29 9.32 -10.34
CA ASP A 151 28.71 9.46 -10.01
C ASP A 151 29.59 9.45 -11.26
N THR A 152 29.21 8.71 -12.31
CA THR A 152 29.97 8.56 -13.57
C THR A 152 29.56 9.55 -14.67
N GLY A 153 28.44 10.22 -14.53
CA GLY A 153 27.97 11.24 -15.47
C GLY A 153 27.74 10.73 -16.89
N SER A 154 28.33 11.39 -17.89
CA SER A 154 28.05 11.16 -19.32
C SER A 154 29.03 10.15 -19.97
N LEU A 155 29.38 9.06 -19.28
CA LEU A 155 30.21 8.04 -19.88
C LEU A 155 29.53 7.43 -21.11
N MET A 156 30.29 7.32 -22.20
CA MET A 156 29.80 6.66 -23.42
C MET A 156 29.74 5.14 -23.21
N PRO A 157 28.74 4.45 -23.79
CA PRO A 157 28.71 3.00 -23.77
C PRO A 157 30.00 2.41 -24.41
N PRO A 158 30.51 1.29 -23.92
CA PRO A 158 31.64 0.58 -24.51
C PRO A 158 31.36 0.26 -25.99
N ALA A 159 32.43 0.24 -26.81
CA ALA A 159 32.31 0.08 -28.28
C ALA A 159 31.50 -1.16 -28.68
N HIS A 160 31.73 -2.30 -28.00
CA HIS A 160 31.10 -3.59 -28.32
C HIS A 160 29.59 -3.67 -28.08
N ILE A 161 28.99 -2.66 -27.41
CA ILE A 161 27.54 -2.58 -27.18
C ILE A 161 26.91 -1.36 -27.85
N ARG A 162 27.70 -0.58 -28.60
CA ARG A 162 27.16 0.55 -29.39
C ARG A 162 26.49 0.06 -30.64
N ASN A 163 25.47 0.80 -31.08
CA ASN A 163 24.81 0.50 -32.33
C ASN A 163 25.77 0.86 -33.50
N ALA A 164 26.07 -0.09 -34.39
CA ALA A 164 26.91 0.07 -35.56
C ALA A 164 26.06 -0.02 -36.83
N PRO A 165 25.36 1.07 -37.24
CA PRO A 165 24.40 1.02 -38.36
C PRO A 165 25.08 0.90 -39.75
N THR A 166 26.39 1.01 -39.82
CA THR A 166 27.13 0.82 -41.06
C THR A 166 28.26 -0.20 -40.90
N LYS A 167 28.60 -0.93 -42.00
CA LYS A 167 29.68 -1.92 -42.00
C LYS A 167 31.01 -1.33 -41.53
N LEU A 168 31.29 -0.05 -41.92
CA LEU A 168 32.47 0.66 -41.46
C LEU A 168 32.49 0.85 -39.94
N MET A 169 31.35 1.13 -39.34
CA MET A 169 31.24 1.30 -37.87
C MET A 169 31.33 -0.04 -37.14
N GLU A 170 30.89 -1.12 -37.79
CA GLU A 170 31.02 -2.49 -37.29
C GLU A 170 32.48 -2.96 -37.29
N ASP A 171 33.25 -2.61 -38.37
CA ASP A 171 34.67 -2.90 -38.51
C ASP A 171 35.56 -2.06 -37.58
N LEU A 172 35.11 -0.89 -37.13
CA LEU A 172 35.82 -0.03 -36.20
C LEU A 172 35.54 -0.32 -34.70
N GLY A 173 34.64 -1.25 -34.37
CA GLY A 173 34.32 -1.68 -33.01
C GLY A 173 33.41 -0.70 -32.27
#